data_921a55ef59da502a482dc0f63cf97f08
#
_entry.id   921a55ef59da502a482dc0f63cf97f08
#
_cell.length_a   1.000
_cell.length_b   1.000
_cell.length_c   1.000
_cell.angle_alpha   90.00
_cell.angle_beta   90.00
_cell.angle_gamma   90.00
#
_symmetry.space_group_name_H-M   'P 1'
#
loop_
_entity.id
_entity.type
_entity.pdbx_description
1 polymer ?
#
loop_
_entity_poly.entity_id
_entity_poly.type
_entity_poly.pdbx_seq_one_letter_code
_entity_poly.pdbx_strand_id
1 'polypeptide(L)'
;MISIIVPVYKAEKYLDKCIESLINQTYQDIEMIFVDDGSPDQSGKILDQWVLKDSRIKVIHQENGGPSKARNQGIKEATGEEIIFVDGDDIVSEDMCQVLHGLLEKYQSDIAIAGIKHLFDDQEVHFQKSNQEIVMTSKEAILDMWYQKRILPSPCSRIFKKELFDTIQFKE
;
A
#
# COMPACT_ATOMS: atom_id res chain seq x y z
N MET A 1 0.47 -14.71 4.14
CA MET A 1 1.22 -13.95 3.08
C MET A 1 0.51 -12.65 2.77
N ILE A 2 1.26 -11.54 2.61
CA ILE A 2 0.75 -10.21 2.30
C ILE A 2 1.02 -9.88 0.84
N SER A 3 0.03 -9.39 0.10
CA SER A 3 0.20 -8.80 -1.24
C SER A 3 0.29 -7.28 -1.12
N ILE A 4 1.42 -6.69 -1.52
CA ILE A 4 1.61 -5.24 -1.56
C ILE A 4 1.34 -4.78 -2.98
N ILE A 5 0.32 -3.96 -3.18
CA ILE A 5 -0.11 -3.45 -4.49
C ILE A 5 0.36 -2.01 -4.64
N VAL A 6 1.13 -1.76 -5.71
CA VAL A 6 1.73 -0.46 -5.98
C VAL A 6 1.30 0.03 -7.37
N PRO A 7 0.31 0.92 -7.47
CA PRO A 7 0.00 1.59 -8.73
C PRO A 7 1.14 2.57 -9.08
N VAL A 8 1.58 2.54 -10.34
CA VAL A 8 2.72 3.36 -10.80
C VAL A 8 2.30 4.15 -12.03
N TYR A 9 2.47 5.47 -11.98
CA TYR A 9 2.32 6.36 -13.13
C TYR A 9 3.21 7.58 -12.98
N LYS A 10 4.21 7.73 -13.88
CA LYS A 10 5.18 8.85 -13.87
C LYS A 10 5.95 8.99 -12.55
N ALA A 11 6.41 7.88 -12.00
CA ALA A 11 7.09 7.82 -10.70
C ALA A 11 8.61 7.64 -10.80
N GLU A 12 9.24 7.79 -11.97
CA GLU A 12 10.65 7.47 -12.24
C GLU A 12 11.64 8.05 -11.20
N LYS A 13 11.31 9.21 -10.61
CA LYS A 13 12.20 9.89 -9.64
C LYS A 13 12.19 9.26 -8.24
N TYR A 14 11.13 8.55 -7.89
CA TYR A 14 10.87 8.06 -6.53
C TYR A 14 10.86 6.54 -6.45
N LEU A 15 10.61 5.87 -7.58
CA LEU A 15 10.28 4.46 -7.67
C LEU A 15 11.37 3.54 -7.11
N ASP A 16 12.65 3.83 -7.34
CA ASP A 16 13.75 3.05 -6.77
C ASP A 16 13.71 3.04 -5.24
N LYS A 17 13.50 4.21 -4.60
CA LYS A 17 13.41 4.32 -3.15
C LYS A 17 12.16 3.63 -2.59
N CYS A 18 11.03 3.72 -3.29
CA CYS A 18 9.81 3.00 -2.96
C CYS A 18 10.08 1.49 -2.93
N ILE A 19 10.63 0.93 -4.03
CA ILE A 19 10.93 -0.49 -4.15
C ILE A 19 11.93 -0.94 -3.08
N GLU A 20 13.02 -0.19 -2.85
CA GLU A 20 14.00 -0.48 -1.81
C GLU A 20 13.36 -0.55 -0.42
N SER A 21 12.43 0.33 -0.09
CA SER A 21 11.73 0.30 1.19
C SER A 21 10.81 -0.92 1.35
N LEU A 22 10.29 -1.45 0.24
CA LEU A 22 9.43 -2.63 0.23
C LEU A 22 10.22 -3.94 0.30
N ILE A 23 11.34 -4.06 -0.40
CA ILE A 23 12.17 -5.27 -0.34
C ILE A 23 12.85 -5.47 1.01
N ASN A 24 13.08 -4.38 1.75
CA ASN A 24 13.70 -4.36 3.07
C ASN A 24 12.71 -4.57 4.23
N GLN A 25 11.47 -4.95 3.96
CA GLN A 25 10.49 -5.22 5.03
C GLN A 25 10.98 -6.36 5.94
N THR A 26 10.80 -6.20 7.27
CA THR A 26 11.16 -7.23 8.26
C THR A 26 10.28 -8.47 8.16
N TYR A 27 9.02 -8.31 7.77
CA TYR A 27 8.09 -9.41 7.46
C TYR A 27 8.36 -9.91 6.04
N GLN A 28 8.84 -11.15 5.90
CA GLN A 28 9.36 -11.65 4.61
C GLN A 28 8.32 -12.39 3.74
N ASP A 29 7.21 -12.83 4.31
CA ASP A 29 6.16 -13.55 3.56
C ASP A 29 5.27 -12.57 2.80
N ILE A 30 5.86 -11.89 1.82
CA ILE A 30 5.25 -10.84 0.99
C ILE A 30 5.43 -11.13 -0.49
N GLU A 31 4.49 -10.66 -1.29
CA GLU A 31 4.63 -10.40 -2.72
C GLU A 31 4.40 -8.92 -3.01
N MET A 32 5.07 -8.38 -4.00
CA MET A 32 4.97 -6.98 -4.40
C MET A 32 4.47 -6.91 -5.85
N ILE A 33 3.29 -6.35 -6.06
CA ILE A 33 2.63 -6.26 -7.36
C ILE A 33 2.63 -4.81 -7.81
N PHE A 34 3.54 -4.48 -8.72
CA PHE A 34 3.62 -3.16 -9.33
C PHE A 34 2.76 -3.13 -10.59
N VAL A 35 1.83 -2.19 -10.66
CA VAL A 35 0.98 -2.00 -11.83
C VAL A 35 1.35 -0.69 -12.50
N ASP A 36 2.14 -0.78 -13.56
CA ASP A 36 2.48 0.36 -14.42
C ASP A 36 1.28 0.73 -15.29
N ASP A 37 0.67 1.84 -14.95
CA ASP A 37 -0.54 2.35 -15.61
C ASP A 37 -0.21 3.18 -16.86
N GLY A 38 0.60 2.60 -17.74
CA GLY A 38 0.99 3.22 -19.01
C GLY A 38 1.88 4.45 -18.82
N SER A 39 2.89 4.36 -17.95
CA SER A 39 3.83 5.45 -17.71
C SER A 39 4.59 5.85 -18.98
N PRO A 40 4.60 7.13 -19.37
CA PRO A 40 5.34 7.61 -20.53
C PRO A 40 6.83 7.89 -20.23
N ASP A 41 7.24 7.83 -18.97
CA ASP A 41 8.61 8.03 -18.48
C ASP A 41 9.37 6.69 -18.33
N GLN A 42 10.47 6.65 -17.57
CA GLN A 42 11.26 5.45 -17.39
C GLN A 42 10.70 4.47 -16.33
N SER A 43 9.56 4.77 -15.71
CA SER A 43 8.99 3.93 -14.62
C SER A 43 8.86 2.46 -15.02
N GLY A 44 8.28 2.16 -16.20
CA GLY A 44 8.14 0.79 -16.68
C GLY A 44 9.47 0.05 -16.80
N LYS A 45 10.50 0.71 -17.35
CA LYS A 45 11.84 0.10 -17.48
C LYS A 45 12.53 -0.13 -16.14
N ILE A 46 12.32 0.76 -15.17
CA ILE A 46 12.83 0.60 -13.81
C ILE A 46 12.21 -0.68 -13.20
N LEU A 47 10.90 -0.84 -13.32
CA LEU A 47 10.19 -2.04 -12.83
C LEU A 47 10.71 -3.33 -13.47
N ASP A 48 10.93 -3.33 -14.80
CA ASP A 48 11.49 -4.49 -15.52
C ASP A 48 12.88 -4.89 -15.02
N GLN A 49 13.68 -3.93 -14.57
CA GLN A 49 14.99 -4.20 -13.99
C GLN A 49 14.88 -4.79 -12.57
N TRP A 50 13.91 -4.33 -11.79
CA TRP A 50 13.72 -4.80 -10.41
C TRP A 50 13.12 -6.21 -10.35
N VAL A 51 12.22 -6.58 -11.25
CA VAL A 51 11.65 -7.94 -11.31
C VAL A 51 12.73 -9.01 -11.53
N LEU A 52 13.87 -8.63 -12.15
CA LEU A 52 15.01 -9.55 -12.33
C LEU A 52 15.88 -9.70 -11.08
N LYS A 53 15.75 -8.78 -10.10
CA LYS A 53 16.58 -8.76 -8.89
C LYS A 53 15.91 -9.42 -7.69
N ASP A 54 14.57 -9.39 -7.60
CA ASP A 54 13.84 -9.96 -6.48
C ASP A 54 12.61 -10.74 -6.98
N SER A 55 12.58 -12.03 -6.71
CA SER A 55 11.52 -12.95 -7.17
C SER A 55 10.15 -12.69 -6.54
N ARG A 56 10.08 -11.88 -5.48
CA ARG A 56 8.82 -11.45 -4.84
C ARG A 56 8.13 -10.35 -5.62
N ILE A 57 8.82 -9.72 -6.60
CA ILE A 57 8.29 -8.63 -7.42
C ILE A 57 7.57 -9.22 -8.64
N LYS A 58 6.33 -8.76 -8.85
CA LYS A 58 5.54 -8.96 -10.07
C LYS A 58 5.28 -7.61 -10.72
N VAL A 59 5.38 -7.52 -12.03
CA VAL A 59 5.12 -6.29 -12.79
C VAL A 59 4.00 -6.53 -13.81
N ILE A 60 3.07 -5.61 -13.86
CA ILE A 60 1.96 -5.62 -14.82
C ILE A 60 2.00 -4.27 -15.55
N HIS A 61 2.09 -4.32 -16.87
CA HIS A 61 1.94 -3.12 -17.72
C HIS A 61 0.53 -3.09 -18.29
N GLN A 62 -0.15 -1.95 -18.17
CA GLN A 62 -1.47 -1.74 -18.76
C GLN A 62 -1.57 -0.39 -19.47
N GLU A 63 -2.59 -0.23 -20.30
CA GLU A 63 -2.96 1.09 -20.80
C GLU A 63 -3.47 1.97 -19.67
N ASN A 64 -3.11 3.25 -19.68
CA ASN A 64 -3.49 4.20 -18.64
C ASN A 64 -5.01 4.20 -18.43
N GLY A 65 -5.40 3.94 -17.20
CA GLY A 65 -6.81 3.90 -16.77
C GLY A 65 -7.03 4.51 -15.39
N GLY A 66 -5.98 5.07 -14.81
CA GLY A 66 -6.02 5.73 -13.50
C GLY A 66 -5.79 4.79 -12.32
N PRO A 67 -5.55 5.37 -11.13
CA PRO A 67 -5.11 4.62 -9.96
C PRO A 67 -6.13 3.59 -9.45
N SER A 68 -7.42 3.83 -9.65
CA SER A 68 -8.48 2.88 -9.31
C SER A 68 -8.37 1.60 -10.13
N LYS A 69 -8.21 1.73 -11.46
CA LYS A 69 -8.06 0.58 -12.37
C LYS A 69 -6.77 -0.19 -12.07
N ALA A 70 -5.68 0.52 -11.81
CA ALA A 70 -4.40 -0.11 -11.45
C ALA A 70 -4.50 -0.89 -10.13
N ARG A 71 -5.15 -0.32 -9.10
CA ARG A 71 -5.37 -1.04 -7.84
C ARG A 71 -6.28 -2.27 -8.03
N ASN A 72 -7.37 -2.14 -8.79
CA ASN A 72 -8.25 -3.27 -9.10
C ASN A 72 -7.51 -4.40 -9.83
N GLN A 73 -6.63 -4.06 -10.77
CA GLN A 73 -5.80 -5.05 -11.45
C GLN A 73 -4.83 -5.73 -10.47
N GLY A 74 -4.20 -4.97 -9.58
CA GLY A 74 -3.33 -5.53 -8.54
C GLY A 74 -4.08 -6.48 -7.58
N ILE A 75 -5.30 -6.13 -7.14
CA ILE A 75 -6.15 -6.98 -6.30
C ILE A 75 -6.44 -8.31 -7.00
N LYS A 76 -6.73 -8.27 -8.29
CA LYS A 76 -7.04 -9.47 -9.09
C LYS A 76 -5.87 -10.44 -9.18
N GLU A 77 -4.64 -9.92 -9.22
CA GLU A 77 -3.41 -10.72 -9.32
C GLU A 77 -2.82 -11.11 -7.95
N ALA A 78 -3.34 -10.51 -6.87
CA ALA A 78 -2.90 -10.78 -5.51
C ALA A 78 -3.21 -12.22 -5.11
N THR A 79 -2.24 -12.91 -4.52
CA THR A 79 -2.38 -14.29 -4.03
C THR A 79 -2.36 -14.39 -2.51
N GLY A 80 -1.95 -13.30 -1.81
CA GLY A 80 -1.96 -13.21 -0.35
C GLY A 80 -3.37 -13.10 0.23
N GLU A 81 -3.49 -13.45 1.48
CA GLU A 81 -4.74 -13.34 2.27
C GLU A 81 -4.98 -11.92 2.77
N GLU A 82 -3.94 -11.10 2.73
CA GLU A 82 -3.94 -9.72 3.19
C GLU A 82 -3.40 -8.81 2.09
N ILE A 83 -3.93 -7.59 2.00
CA ILE A 83 -3.57 -6.59 1.00
C ILE A 83 -3.12 -5.30 1.68
N ILE A 84 -2.01 -4.74 1.19
CA ILE A 84 -1.52 -3.39 1.50
C ILE A 84 -1.42 -2.61 0.19
N PHE A 85 -1.85 -1.34 0.20
CA PHE A 85 -1.62 -0.41 -0.91
C PHE A 85 -0.53 0.58 -0.52
N VAL A 86 0.40 0.81 -1.46
CA VAL A 86 1.48 1.80 -1.35
C VAL A 86 1.52 2.57 -2.65
N ASP A 87 1.59 3.90 -2.63
CA ASP A 87 1.75 4.68 -3.86
C ASP A 87 3.23 4.67 -4.31
N GLY A 88 3.48 4.67 -5.62
CA GLY A 88 4.82 4.46 -6.19
C GLY A 88 5.84 5.57 -5.91
N ASP A 89 5.42 6.66 -5.28
CA ASP A 89 6.22 7.79 -4.82
C ASP A 89 6.38 7.85 -3.29
N ASP A 90 5.80 6.87 -2.56
CA ASP A 90 5.92 6.77 -1.10
C ASP A 90 7.11 5.89 -0.67
N ILE A 91 7.58 6.13 0.56
CA ILE A 91 8.57 5.31 1.27
C ILE A 91 7.92 4.77 2.54
N VAL A 92 8.08 3.49 2.81
CA VAL A 92 7.49 2.83 3.97
C VAL A 92 8.57 2.46 5.01
N SER A 93 8.18 2.39 6.30
CA SER A 93 9.09 1.89 7.34
C SER A 93 9.35 0.39 7.17
N GLU A 94 10.53 -0.07 7.57
CA GLU A 94 10.95 -1.47 7.43
C GLU A 94 10.07 -2.46 8.19
N ASP A 95 9.35 -2.00 9.21
CA ASP A 95 8.47 -2.78 10.06
C ASP A 95 6.98 -2.66 9.72
N MET A 96 6.62 -1.92 8.67
CA MET A 96 5.22 -1.64 8.31
C MET A 96 4.38 -2.91 8.19
N CYS A 97 4.84 -3.88 7.40
CA CYS A 97 4.11 -5.14 7.19
C CYS A 97 3.94 -5.92 8.50
N GLN A 98 5.00 -6.02 9.29
CA GLN A 98 4.98 -6.74 10.57
C GLN A 98 4.05 -6.09 11.58
N VAL A 99 4.07 -4.77 11.70
CA VAL A 99 3.20 -4.01 12.62
C VAL A 99 1.75 -4.13 12.20
N LEU A 100 1.43 -3.91 10.93
CA LEU A 100 0.05 -3.96 10.45
C LEU A 100 -0.54 -5.36 10.55
N HIS A 101 0.21 -6.39 10.13
CA HIS A 101 -0.18 -7.80 10.28
C HIS A 101 -0.39 -8.17 11.75
N GLY A 102 0.56 -7.79 12.63
CA GLY A 102 0.45 -8.05 14.06
C GLY A 102 -0.78 -7.41 14.71
N LEU A 103 -1.21 -6.22 14.25
CA LEU A 103 -2.45 -5.58 14.71
C LEU A 103 -3.70 -6.33 14.25
N LEU A 104 -3.75 -6.80 12.97
CA LEU A 104 -4.85 -7.64 12.49
C LEU A 104 -5.01 -8.89 13.34
N GLU A 105 -3.92 -9.62 13.55
CA GLU A 105 -3.90 -10.85 14.33
C GLU A 105 -4.28 -10.61 15.79
N LYS A 106 -3.69 -9.60 16.43
CA LYS A 106 -3.93 -9.29 17.84
C LYS A 106 -5.39 -8.98 18.14
N TYR A 107 -6.03 -8.22 17.26
CA TYR A 107 -7.40 -7.74 17.48
C TYR A 107 -8.45 -8.50 16.67
N GLN A 108 -8.06 -9.49 15.88
CA GLN A 108 -8.93 -10.24 14.96
C GLN A 108 -9.80 -9.28 14.13
N SER A 109 -9.17 -8.20 13.66
CA SER A 109 -9.84 -7.15 12.90
C SER A 109 -9.77 -7.43 11.39
N ASP A 110 -10.61 -6.76 10.60
CA ASP A 110 -10.62 -6.89 9.15
C ASP A 110 -9.69 -5.89 8.49
N ILE A 111 -9.36 -4.80 9.20
CA ILE A 111 -8.50 -3.71 8.75
C ILE A 111 -7.64 -3.25 9.92
N ALA A 112 -6.34 -3.03 9.67
CA ALA A 112 -5.48 -2.27 10.58
C ALA A 112 -4.90 -1.06 9.85
N ILE A 113 -4.67 0.03 10.61
CA ILE A 113 -4.24 1.33 10.09
C ILE A 113 -3.02 1.81 10.88
N ALA A 114 -1.97 2.21 10.18
CA ALA A 114 -0.80 2.86 10.75
C ALA A 114 -0.81 4.37 10.47
N GLY A 115 0.07 5.10 11.16
CA GLY A 115 0.27 6.53 10.92
C GLY A 115 1.02 6.82 9.62
N ILE A 116 0.86 8.04 9.11
CA ILE A 116 1.59 8.58 7.95
C ILE A 116 2.48 9.71 8.43
N LYS A 117 3.69 9.80 7.84
CA LYS A 117 4.58 10.95 7.97
C LYS A 117 4.65 11.66 6.63
N HIS A 118 4.50 12.96 6.61
CA HIS A 118 4.80 13.78 5.44
C HIS A 118 6.22 14.34 5.55
N LEU A 119 7.01 14.20 4.50
CA LEU A 119 8.34 14.79 4.39
C LEU A 119 8.25 16.03 3.49
N PHE A 120 8.51 17.22 4.06
CA PHE A 120 8.60 18.46 3.32
C PHE A 120 9.97 19.08 3.55
N ASP A 121 10.76 19.30 2.50
CA ASP A 121 12.03 20.03 2.54
C ASP A 121 12.92 19.66 3.76
N ASP A 122 13.17 18.37 3.97
CA ASP A 122 13.93 17.79 5.09
C ASP A 122 13.31 18.00 6.50
N GLN A 123 12.07 18.49 6.58
CA GLN A 123 11.32 18.55 7.83
C GLN A 123 10.25 17.46 7.88
N GLU A 124 10.36 16.57 8.89
CA GLU A 124 9.31 15.58 9.16
C GLU A 124 8.08 16.26 9.78
N VAL A 125 6.94 16.20 9.08
CA VAL A 125 5.65 16.57 9.67
C VAL A 125 4.87 15.30 9.98
N HIS A 126 4.68 15.01 11.26
CA HIS A 126 3.89 13.85 11.68
C HIS A 126 2.39 14.13 11.53
N PHE A 127 1.75 13.39 10.66
CA PHE A 127 0.29 13.30 10.62
C PHE A 127 -0.13 12.09 11.45
N GLN A 128 -0.91 12.31 12.51
CA GLN A 128 -1.44 11.24 13.39
C GLN A 128 -0.37 10.50 14.22
N LYS A 129 0.20 11.18 15.19
CA LYS A 129 0.98 10.51 16.22
C LYS A 129 0.03 10.06 17.35
N SER A 130 -0.38 8.79 17.35
CA SER A 130 -0.96 8.16 18.53
C SER A 130 -0.01 7.06 19.00
N ASN A 131 0.40 7.10 20.26
CA ASN A 131 1.10 6.00 20.92
C ASN A 131 0.09 4.99 21.50
N GLN A 132 -1.20 5.11 21.17
CA GLN A 132 -2.27 4.26 21.67
C GLN A 132 -2.89 3.48 20.51
N GLU A 133 -3.01 2.18 20.70
CA GLU A 133 -3.79 1.33 19.84
C GLU A 133 -5.29 1.56 20.14
N ILE A 134 -6.09 1.78 19.11
CA ILE A 134 -7.51 2.07 19.24
C ILE A 134 -8.28 1.06 18.39
N VAL A 135 -9.20 0.33 19.03
CA VAL A 135 -10.10 -0.59 18.35
C VAL A 135 -11.43 0.10 18.11
N MET A 136 -11.94 0.02 16.90
CA MET A 136 -13.17 0.66 16.47
C MET A 136 -14.09 -0.33 15.76
N THR A 137 -15.38 -0.17 15.93
CA THR A 137 -16.37 -0.77 15.03
C THR A 137 -16.34 -0.08 13.67
N SER A 138 -16.84 -0.74 12.62
CA SER A 138 -16.95 -0.15 11.27
C SER A 138 -17.68 1.19 11.29
N LYS A 139 -18.75 1.32 12.09
CA LYS A 139 -19.51 2.56 12.21
C LYS A 139 -18.67 3.69 12.81
N GLU A 140 -17.92 3.41 13.87
CA GLU A 140 -17.02 4.40 14.51
C GLU A 140 -15.90 4.81 13.55
N ALA A 141 -15.31 3.86 12.84
CA ALA A 141 -14.25 4.13 11.86
C ALA A 141 -14.74 4.99 10.68
N ILE A 142 -15.96 4.73 10.16
CA ILE A 142 -16.58 5.54 9.11
C ILE A 142 -16.84 6.97 9.60
N LEU A 143 -17.36 7.15 10.81
CA LEU A 143 -17.60 8.49 11.37
C LEU A 143 -16.28 9.22 11.63
N ASP A 144 -15.27 8.54 12.13
CA ASP A 144 -13.93 9.11 12.35
C ASP A 144 -13.32 9.61 11.03
N MET A 145 -13.41 8.80 9.98
CA MET A 145 -12.94 9.14 8.63
C MET A 145 -13.76 10.30 8.02
N TRP A 146 -15.09 10.29 8.17
CA TRP A 146 -15.96 11.35 7.65
C TRP A 146 -15.64 12.71 8.25
N TYR A 147 -15.38 12.74 9.56
CA TYR A 147 -14.97 13.95 10.26
C TYR A 147 -13.47 14.22 10.21
N GLN A 148 -12.70 13.41 9.47
CA GLN A 148 -11.25 13.53 9.31
C GLN A 148 -10.48 13.70 10.64
N LYS A 149 -10.88 12.93 11.66
CA LYS A 149 -10.28 13.02 12.99
C LYS A 149 -8.93 12.31 13.05
N ARG A 150 -8.94 10.98 12.86
CA ARG A 150 -7.78 10.10 12.94
C ARG A 150 -7.57 9.28 11.69
N ILE A 151 -8.65 8.96 10.96
CA ILE A 151 -8.61 8.14 9.75
C ILE A 151 -8.75 9.03 8.53
N LEU A 152 -7.73 9.03 7.67
CA LEU A 152 -7.78 9.74 6.38
C LEU A 152 -8.48 8.88 5.31
N PRO A 153 -9.14 9.47 4.33
CA PRO A 153 -9.79 8.73 3.24
C PRO A 153 -8.77 8.29 2.17
N SER A 154 -7.78 7.48 2.57
CA SER A 154 -6.75 6.92 1.68
C SER A 154 -6.67 5.41 1.89
N PRO A 155 -6.42 4.60 0.86
CA PRO A 155 -6.15 3.18 1.03
C PRO A 155 -4.74 2.88 1.55
N CYS A 156 -3.81 3.86 1.49
CA CYS A 156 -2.43 3.68 1.93
C CYS A 156 -2.30 3.64 3.45
N SER A 157 -1.18 3.11 3.95
CA SER A 157 -0.90 2.88 5.38
C SER A 157 -1.90 1.95 6.08
N ARG A 158 -2.49 1.03 5.34
CA ARG A 158 -3.48 0.07 5.85
C ARG A 158 -3.20 -1.31 5.33
N ILE A 159 -3.55 -2.29 6.16
CA ILE A 159 -3.68 -3.68 5.75
C ILE A 159 -5.17 -4.07 5.80
N PHE A 160 -5.58 -4.84 4.83
CA PHE A 160 -6.95 -5.31 4.65
C PHE A 160 -6.95 -6.82 4.51
N LYS A 161 -7.92 -7.52 5.08
CA LYS A 161 -8.21 -8.88 4.64
C LYS A 161 -8.65 -8.87 3.18
N LYS A 162 -8.07 -9.73 2.35
CA LYS A 162 -8.35 -9.77 0.91
C LYS A 162 -9.83 -10.04 0.61
N GLU A 163 -10.51 -10.85 1.41
CA GLU A 163 -11.94 -11.18 1.24
C GLU A 163 -12.86 -9.95 1.18
N LEU A 164 -12.44 -8.81 1.74
CA LEU A 164 -13.20 -7.56 1.63
C LEU A 164 -13.35 -7.10 0.17
N PHE A 165 -12.40 -7.44 -0.68
CA PHE A 165 -12.40 -7.04 -2.09
C PHE A 165 -13.16 -8.00 -3.01
N ASP A 166 -13.72 -9.08 -2.50
CA ASP A 166 -14.59 -9.98 -3.28
C ASP A 166 -15.88 -9.26 -3.73
N THR A 167 -16.32 -8.28 -2.96
CA THR A 167 -17.54 -7.52 -3.22
C THR A 167 -17.31 -6.00 -3.39
N ILE A 168 -16.10 -5.51 -3.09
CA ILE A 168 -15.76 -4.09 -3.14
C ILE A 168 -14.65 -3.88 -4.17
N GLN A 169 -14.83 -2.90 -5.05
CA GLN A 169 -13.82 -2.47 -6.00
C GLN A 169 -13.64 -0.96 -5.94
N PHE A 170 -12.45 -0.49 -6.31
CA PHE A 170 -12.24 0.93 -6.52
C PHE A 170 -13.07 1.39 -7.73
N LYS A 171 -13.76 2.50 -7.57
CA LYS A 171 -14.59 3.05 -8.64
C LYS A 171 -13.69 3.65 -9.72
N GLU A 172 -13.84 3.18 -10.96
CA GLU A 172 -13.16 3.68 -12.16
C GLU A 172 -13.83 4.94 -12.70
#